data_96a5f9e17e2f64558e8e12b124975e91
#
_entry.id   96a5f9e17e2f64558e8e12b124975e91
#
_cell.length_a   1.000
_cell.length_b   1.000
_cell.length_c   1.000
_cell.angle_alpha   90.00
_cell.angle_beta   90.00
_cell.angle_gamma   90.00
#
_symmetry.space_group_name_H-M   'P 1'
#
loop_
_entity.id
_entity.type
_entity.pdbx_description
1 polymer ?
#
loop_
_entity_poly.entity_id
_entity_poly.type
_entity_poly.pdbx_seq_one_letter_code
_entity_poly.pdbx_strand_id
1 'polypeptide(L)'
;MLTAFTRAFKTPDLRRKLLFTLAIVLIFRMGSHVPVPGVSYTAVQNCIKNADSTTGVLGLANLFSGGALLQLSIFALGIMPYITASIIVQLLTVVIPRFEALKKEGQQGQTKMTQYTRYLTIGLAILQSSTLITFAQNPSALFGPSCTSILPNDSIPTLVIMVLTMTAGTGVVMWLGELITDKGIGNGMSLLIFTSIASTFPGSLWAIQQQDGRWDIFIGVILLGFLIIALVVFVEQSQRRIPVQYAKRQVGRQMYGGTSTYIPLKVNMAGVIPVIFASSLLALPSLLAQFNRSTTGDQAGWVTWIEQHLVRGDHPIYMITYIALILFFTFFYVSITFNPTEVADNMKRYGGFIPGIRAGRPTAEYLDYVLTRITVPGAIYLGLISLIPLIALVLVGANQNFPFGGTSILIIVGVGLETVKQIESQLQQRHYEGFLR
;
A
#
# COMPACT_ATOMS: atom_id res chain seq x y z
N MET A 1 -8.01 3.13 22.51
CA MET A 1 -7.67 3.90 21.29
C MET A 1 -8.02 5.38 21.40
N LEU A 2 -9.28 5.79 21.64
CA LEU A 2 -9.64 7.22 21.77
C LEU A 2 -8.87 7.94 22.90
N THR A 3 -8.65 7.28 24.03
CA THR A 3 -7.86 7.81 25.16
C THR A 3 -6.38 7.99 24.82
N ALA A 4 -5.81 7.18 23.91
CA ALA A 4 -4.43 7.33 23.43
C ALA A 4 -4.29 8.60 22.56
N PHE A 5 -5.26 8.86 21.68
CA PHE A 5 -5.29 10.08 20.87
C PHE A 5 -5.40 11.35 21.73
N THR A 6 -6.30 11.38 22.70
CA THR A 6 -6.44 12.54 23.60
C THR A 6 -5.19 12.81 24.43
N ARG A 7 -4.50 11.76 24.89
CA ARG A 7 -3.19 11.87 25.57
C ARG A 7 -2.08 12.32 24.65
N ALA A 8 -2.07 11.83 23.39
CA ALA A 8 -1.09 12.23 22.38
C ALA A 8 -1.13 13.74 22.09
N PHE A 9 -2.33 14.34 22.01
CA PHE A 9 -2.49 15.78 21.82
C PHE A 9 -2.07 16.61 23.03
N LYS A 10 -2.10 16.05 24.25
CA LYS A 10 -1.63 16.71 25.47
C LYS A 10 -0.10 16.74 25.57
N THR A 11 0.60 15.82 24.91
CA THR A 11 2.06 15.72 24.93
C THR A 11 2.65 16.64 23.85
N PRO A 12 3.47 17.68 24.19
CA PRO A 12 3.84 18.73 23.24
C PRO A 12 4.64 18.21 22.03
N ASP A 13 5.54 17.24 22.21
CA ASP A 13 6.34 16.71 21.10
C ASP A 13 5.52 15.82 20.17
N LEU A 14 4.65 14.99 20.73
CA LEU A 14 3.76 14.15 19.94
C LEU A 14 2.77 15.01 19.14
N ARG A 15 2.27 16.08 19.79
CA ARG A 15 1.41 17.08 19.13
C ARG A 15 2.12 17.74 17.94
N ARG A 16 3.41 18.12 18.09
CA ARG A 16 4.20 18.69 16.97
C ARG A 16 4.33 17.70 15.81
N LYS A 17 4.64 16.43 16.09
CA LYS A 17 4.73 15.38 15.07
C LYS A 17 3.39 15.13 14.37
N LEU A 18 2.29 15.08 15.13
CA LEU A 18 0.94 14.91 14.57
C LEU A 18 0.55 16.09 13.68
N LEU A 19 0.75 17.33 14.15
CA LEU A 19 0.45 18.53 13.37
C LEU A 19 1.31 18.61 12.11
N PHE A 20 2.58 18.23 12.20
CA PHE A 20 3.48 18.15 11.05
C PHE A 20 2.98 17.15 10.01
N THR A 21 2.58 15.95 10.45
CA THR A 21 2.02 14.92 9.56
C THR A 21 0.73 15.40 8.91
N LEU A 22 -0.17 16.04 9.67
CA LEU A 22 -1.41 16.63 9.14
C LEU A 22 -1.13 17.73 8.11
N ALA A 23 -0.15 18.60 8.38
CA ALA A 23 0.24 19.66 7.43
C ALA A 23 0.73 19.08 6.10
N ILE A 24 1.57 18.03 6.13
CA ILE A 24 2.03 17.35 4.92
C ILE A 24 0.88 16.69 4.17
N VAL A 25 -0.03 16.01 4.87
CA VAL A 25 -1.23 15.41 4.28
C VAL A 25 -2.09 16.47 3.58
N LEU A 26 -2.23 17.65 4.18
CA LEU A 26 -2.98 18.76 3.59
C LEU A 26 -2.28 19.28 2.32
N ILE A 27 -0.97 19.46 2.34
CA ILE A 27 -0.17 19.87 1.16
C ILE A 27 -0.33 18.83 0.04
N PHE A 28 -0.24 17.54 0.36
CA PHE A 28 -0.46 16.46 -0.60
C PHE A 28 -1.86 16.52 -1.24
N ARG A 29 -2.90 16.74 -0.44
CA ARG A 29 -4.27 16.89 -0.95
C ARG A 29 -4.46 18.12 -1.81
N MET A 30 -3.88 19.25 -1.45
CA MET A 30 -3.90 20.44 -2.29
C MET A 30 -3.25 20.19 -3.65
N GLY A 31 -2.08 19.58 -3.69
CA GLY A 31 -1.39 19.25 -4.94
C GLY A 31 -2.12 18.23 -5.81
N SER A 32 -2.96 17.37 -5.22
CA SER A 32 -3.80 16.42 -5.96
C SER A 32 -4.92 17.09 -6.78
N HIS A 33 -5.25 18.35 -6.49
CA HIS A 33 -6.27 19.12 -7.20
C HIS A 33 -5.70 20.15 -8.16
N VAL A 34 -4.39 20.36 -8.19
CA VAL A 34 -3.75 21.31 -9.11
C VAL A 34 -3.51 20.61 -10.45
N PRO A 35 -4.17 21.03 -11.55
CA PRO A 35 -3.99 20.42 -12.86
C PRO A 35 -2.59 20.68 -13.41
N VAL A 36 -2.11 19.75 -14.25
CA VAL A 36 -0.83 19.91 -14.97
C VAL A 36 -0.97 21.04 -15.99
N PRO A 37 0.09 21.88 -16.19
CA PRO A 37 0.09 22.90 -17.22
C PRO A 37 -0.21 22.30 -18.60
N GLY A 38 -1.11 22.90 -19.37
CA GLY A 38 -1.53 22.42 -20.68
C GLY A 38 -2.82 21.60 -20.69
N VAL A 39 -3.39 21.28 -19.53
CA VAL A 39 -4.68 20.57 -19.42
C VAL A 39 -5.82 21.57 -19.16
N SER A 40 -6.93 21.42 -19.89
CA SER A 40 -8.13 22.19 -19.64
C SER A 40 -8.93 21.57 -18.48
N TYR A 41 -8.91 22.22 -17.32
CA TYR A 41 -9.64 21.77 -16.13
C TYR A 41 -11.15 21.60 -16.38
N THR A 42 -11.77 22.54 -17.10
CA THR A 42 -13.20 22.50 -17.42
C THR A 42 -13.56 21.33 -18.33
N ALA A 43 -12.72 21.03 -19.33
CA ALA A 43 -12.90 19.88 -20.21
C ALA A 43 -12.79 18.57 -19.45
N VAL A 44 -11.77 18.42 -18.58
CA VAL A 44 -11.60 17.24 -17.72
C VAL A 44 -12.80 17.03 -16.81
N GLN A 45 -13.30 18.08 -16.15
CA GLN A 45 -14.46 17.97 -15.26
C GLN A 45 -15.73 17.54 -16.00
N ASN A 46 -15.93 18.06 -17.23
CA ASN A 46 -17.06 17.66 -18.07
C ASN A 46 -16.92 16.19 -18.52
N CYS A 47 -15.71 15.76 -18.88
CA CYS A 47 -15.45 14.37 -19.23
C CYS A 47 -15.68 13.43 -18.05
N ILE A 48 -15.25 13.78 -16.84
CA ILE A 48 -15.48 12.97 -15.63
C ILE A 48 -16.97 12.84 -15.31
N LYS A 49 -17.75 13.92 -15.46
CA LYS A 49 -19.20 13.90 -15.20
C LYS A 49 -19.98 13.03 -16.20
N ASN A 50 -19.51 12.95 -17.44
CA ASN A 50 -20.15 12.21 -18.53
C ASN A 50 -19.52 10.83 -18.76
N ALA A 51 -18.47 10.49 -18.02
CA ALA A 51 -17.81 9.19 -18.13
C ALA A 51 -18.71 8.11 -17.49
N ASP A 52 -19.17 7.18 -18.30
CA ASP A 52 -19.62 5.90 -17.77
C ASP A 52 -18.44 5.24 -17.06
N SER A 53 -18.65 4.91 -15.80
CA SER A 53 -17.71 4.36 -14.82
C SER A 53 -16.39 3.82 -15.40
N THR A 54 -15.27 4.48 -15.04
CA THR A 54 -13.91 4.02 -15.39
C THR A 54 -13.67 2.60 -14.92
N THR A 55 -13.65 1.69 -15.88
CA THR A 55 -13.59 0.25 -15.64
C THR A 55 -12.15 -0.25 -15.52
N GLY A 56 -11.88 -1.16 -14.60
CA GLY A 56 -10.66 -1.95 -14.53
C GLY A 56 -9.48 -1.32 -13.75
N VAL A 57 -8.27 -1.56 -14.25
CA VAL A 57 -7.00 -1.19 -13.59
C VAL A 57 -6.86 0.33 -13.39
N LEU A 58 -7.43 1.14 -14.30
CA LEU A 58 -7.42 2.61 -14.17
C LEU A 58 -8.25 3.09 -12.96
N GLY A 59 -9.36 2.42 -12.65
CA GLY A 59 -10.14 2.70 -11.44
C GLY A 59 -9.32 2.46 -10.16
N LEU A 60 -8.57 1.36 -10.10
CA LEU A 60 -7.68 1.07 -8.96
C LEU A 60 -6.53 2.10 -8.88
N ALA A 61 -5.89 2.44 -10.00
CA ALA A 61 -4.84 3.46 -10.02
C ALA A 61 -5.38 4.82 -9.56
N ASN A 62 -6.61 5.17 -9.94
CA ASN A 62 -7.28 6.38 -9.49
C ASN A 62 -7.57 6.38 -7.99
N LEU A 63 -7.95 5.25 -7.41
CA LEU A 63 -8.12 5.11 -5.96
C LEU A 63 -6.81 5.36 -5.21
N PHE A 64 -5.70 4.77 -5.68
CA PHE A 64 -4.38 4.97 -5.07
C PHE A 64 -3.84 6.40 -5.23
N SER A 65 -4.22 7.09 -6.29
CA SER A 65 -3.89 8.51 -6.48
C SER A 65 -4.85 9.47 -5.75
N GLY A 66 -5.92 8.96 -5.14
CA GLY A 66 -6.92 9.79 -4.45
C GLY A 66 -7.78 10.65 -5.37
N GLY A 67 -8.05 10.19 -6.61
CA GLY A 67 -8.77 10.92 -7.62
C GLY A 67 -7.90 11.84 -8.51
N ALA A 68 -6.62 11.97 -8.18
CA ALA A 68 -5.69 12.86 -8.89
C ALA A 68 -5.39 12.42 -10.33
N LEU A 69 -5.42 11.11 -10.61
CA LEU A 69 -5.13 10.55 -11.92
C LEU A 69 -6.16 11.00 -12.98
N LEU A 70 -7.44 10.87 -12.68
CA LEU A 70 -8.50 11.30 -13.61
C LEU A 70 -8.54 12.82 -13.78
N GLN A 71 -8.10 13.58 -12.77
CA GLN A 71 -8.00 15.04 -12.86
C GLN A 71 -6.75 15.52 -13.61
N LEU A 72 -5.86 14.60 -14.03
CA LEU A 72 -4.56 14.93 -14.63
C LEU A 72 -3.83 16.00 -13.82
N SER A 73 -3.76 15.81 -12.51
CA SER A 73 -3.11 16.75 -11.59
C SER A 73 -1.59 16.55 -11.56
N ILE A 74 -0.86 17.47 -10.93
CA ILE A 74 0.59 17.37 -10.73
C ILE A 74 0.95 16.09 -9.97
N PHE A 75 0.09 15.64 -9.05
CA PHE A 75 0.26 14.39 -8.29
C PHE A 75 -0.54 13.22 -8.88
N ALA A 76 -0.84 13.24 -10.19
CA ALA A 76 -1.65 12.22 -10.86
C ALA A 76 -1.13 10.79 -10.66
N LEU A 77 0.19 10.59 -10.72
CA LEU A 77 0.82 9.29 -10.49
C LEU A 77 0.83 8.89 -9.01
N GLY A 78 0.61 9.85 -8.10
CA GLY A 78 0.65 9.61 -6.67
C GLY A 78 1.95 8.95 -6.20
N ILE A 79 1.81 7.96 -5.34
CA ILE A 79 2.93 7.23 -4.75
C ILE A 79 3.26 5.91 -5.49
N MET A 80 2.47 5.53 -6.49
CA MET A 80 2.59 4.24 -7.19
C MET A 80 3.97 3.97 -7.78
N PRO A 81 4.65 4.93 -8.48
CA PRO A 81 6.00 4.70 -9.00
C PRO A 81 7.01 4.35 -7.91
N TYR A 82 6.90 4.98 -6.74
CA TYR A 82 7.78 4.71 -5.61
C TYR A 82 7.55 3.31 -5.01
N ILE A 83 6.28 2.91 -4.86
CA ILE A 83 5.94 1.57 -4.36
C ILE A 83 6.51 0.52 -5.29
N THR A 84 6.26 0.66 -6.60
CA THR A 84 6.78 -0.27 -7.61
C THR A 84 8.30 -0.35 -7.59
N ALA A 85 8.99 0.80 -7.49
CA ALA A 85 10.43 0.86 -7.38
C ALA A 85 10.94 0.17 -6.10
N SER A 86 10.30 0.42 -4.96
CA SER A 86 10.65 -0.21 -3.69
C SER A 86 10.50 -1.74 -3.73
N ILE A 87 9.43 -2.23 -4.38
CA ILE A 87 9.20 -3.65 -4.62
C ILE A 87 10.33 -4.25 -5.46
N ILE A 88 10.66 -3.62 -6.57
CA ILE A 88 11.72 -4.09 -7.47
C ILE A 88 13.05 -4.16 -6.72
N VAL A 89 13.41 -3.11 -5.97
CA VAL A 89 14.64 -3.10 -5.17
C VAL A 89 14.64 -4.21 -4.10
N GLN A 90 13.51 -4.45 -3.42
CA GLN A 90 13.38 -5.55 -2.45
C GLN A 90 13.54 -6.92 -3.12
N LEU A 91 12.95 -7.14 -4.30
CA LEU A 91 13.15 -8.35 -5.08
C LEU A 91 14.63 -8.54 -5.48
N LEU A 92 15.28 -7.45 -5.89
CA LEU A 92 16.69 -7.48 -6.26
C LEU A 92 17.61 -7.82 -5.07
N THR A 93 17.21 -7.54 -3.83
CA THR A 93 17.99 -7.95 -2.64
C THR A 93 18.08 -9.47 -2.48
N VAL A 94 17.14 -10.22 -3.04
CA VAL A 94 17.14 -11.69 -2.98
C VAL A 94 17.90 -12.30 -4.16
N VAL A 95 17.81 -11.66 -5.33
CA VAL A 95 18.38 -12.18 -6.57
C VAL A 95 19.84 -11.79 -6.75
N ILE A 96 20.21 -10.57 -6.33
CA ILE A 96 21.54 -10.01 -6.57
C ILE A 96 22.37 -10.01 -5.26
N PRO A 97 23.47 -10.78 -5.17
CA PRO A 97 24.30 -10.87 -3.95
C PRO A 97 24.84 -9.52 -3.46
N ARG A 98 25.05 -8.56 -4.39
CA ARG A 98 25.52 -7.22 -4.04
C ARG A 98 24.48 -6.44 -3.22
N PHE A 99 23.19 -6.58 -3.52
CA PHE A 99 22.12 -5.95 -2.75
C PHE A 99 21.90 -6.65 -1.40
N GLU A 100 22.11 -7.97 -1.34
CA GLU A 100 22.10 -8.71 -0.08
C GLU A 100 23.24 -8.25 0.84
N ALA A 101 24.44 -8.04 0.30
CA ALA A 101 25.58 -7.50 1.05
C ALA A 101 25.27 -6.08 1.59
N LEU A 102 24.68 -5.20 0.78
CA LEU A 102 24.25 -3.87 1.23
C LEU A 102 23.23 -3.96 2.38
N LYS A 103 22.28 -4.90 2.34
CA LYS A 103 21.32 -5.11 3.43
C LYS A 103 22.04 -5.49 4.75
N LYS A 104 23.12 -6.27 4.68
CA LYS A 104 23.94 -6.67 5.83
C LYS A 104 24.84 -5.55 6.37
N GLU A 105 25.16 -4.51 5.57
CA GLU A 105 25.92 -3.32 6.00
C GLU A 105 25.15 -2.43 7.01
N GLY A 106 23.88 -2.74 7.31
CA GLY A 106 23.06 -1.98 8.25
C GLY A 106 22.64 -0.61 7.70
N GLN A 107 22.78 0.45 8.51
CA GLN A 107 22.21 1.76 8.18
C GLN A 107 22.82 2.42 6.94
N GLN A 108 24.11 2.24 6.70
CA GLN A 108 24.78 2.76 5.51
C GLN A 108 24.27 2.07 4.22
N GLY A 109 24.12 0.76 4.26
CA GLY A 109 23.56 -0.01 3.15
C GLY A 109 22.11 0.35 2.88
N GLN A 110 21.31 0.56 3.92
CA GLN A 110 19.92 1.00 3.80
C GLN A 110 19.82 2.37 3.11
N THR A 111 20.70 3.32 3.42
CA THR A 111 20.73 4.63 2.75
C THR A 111 21.02 4.50 1.26
N LYS A 112 21.97 3.64 0.88
CA LYS A 112 22.26 3.36 -0.55
C LYS A 112 21.08 2.70 -1.26
N MET A 113 20.41 1.74 -0.62
CA MET A 113 19.22 1.10 -1.17
C MET A 113 18.09 2.11 -1.40
N THR A 114 17.86 3.02 -0.46
CA THR A 114 16.88 4.10 -0.61
C THR A 114 17.23 5.00 -1.80
N GLN A 115 18.52 5.31 -2.03
CA GLN A 115 18.93 6.07 -3.20
C GLN A 115 18.63 5.33 -4.52
N TYR A 116 18.90 4.03 -4.61
CA TYR A 116 18.53 3.24 -5.79
C TYR A 116 17.03 3.23 -6.02
N THR A 117 16.23 3.13 -4.95
CA THR A 117 14.77 3.23 -5.03
C THR A 117 14.35 4.58 -5.60
N ARG A 118 14.96 5.70 -5.15
CA ARG A 118 14.66 7.05 -5.68
C ARG A 118 14.95 7.16 -7.18
N TYR A 119 16.12 6.69 -7.64
CA TYR A 119 16.45 6.73 -9.07
C TYR A 119 15.49 5.89 -9.91
N LEU A 120 15.16 4.70 -9.43
CA LEU A 120 14.22 3.83 -10.12
C LEU A 120 12.81 4.43 -10.13
N THR A 121 12.40 5.10 -9.03
CA THR A 121 11.12 5.82 -8.96
C THR A 121 11.00 6.90 -10.03
N ILE A 122 12.04 7.71 -10.22
CA ILE A 122 12.05 8.76 -11.24
C ILE A 122 11.97 8.14 -12.64
N GLY A 123 12.72 7.07 -12.91
CA GLY A 123 12.65 6.36 -14.19
C GLY A 123 11.25 5.81 -14.48
N LEU A 124 10.62 5.15 -13.50
CA LEU A 124 9.26 4.65 -13.62
C LEU A 124 8.22 5.78 -13.74
N ALA A 125 8.43 6.89 -13.05
CA ALA A 125 7.55 8.05 -13.14
C ALA A 125 7.57 8.67 -14.55
N ILE A 126 8.72 8.75 -15.21
CA ILE A 126 8.82 9.21 -16.59
C ILE A 126 8.05 8.27 -17.54
N LEU A 127 8.21 6.97 -17.38
CA LEU A 127 7.48 5.98 -18.20
C LEU A 127 5.97 6.08 -17.98
N GLN A 128 5.51 6.10 -16.72
CA GLN A 128 4.08 6.16 -16.40
C GLN A 128 3.46 7.50 -16.79
N SER A 129 4.16 8.63 -16.62
CA SER A 129 3.67 9.93 -17.06
C SER A 129 3.56 10.03 -18.57
N SER A 130 4.53 9.48 -19.32
CA SER A 130 4.46 9.42 -20.78
C SER A 130 3.23 8.63 -21.25
N THR A 131 2.95 7.48 -20.59
CA THR A 131 1.76 6.69 -20.87
C THR A 131 0.48 7.45 -20.59
N LEU A 132 0.39 8.13 -19.43
CA LEU A 132 -0.80 8.87 -19.05
C LEU A 132 -1.08 10.05 -20.00
N ILE A 133 -0.04 10.70 -20.50
CA ILE A 133 -0.17 11.77 -21.49
C ILE A 133 -0.64 11.25 -22.83
N THR A 134 -0.17 10.08 -23.27
CA THR A 134 -0.67 9.43 -24.48
C THR A 134 -2.18 9.14 -24.38
N PHE A 135 -2.68 8.78 -23.19
CA PHE A 135 -4.12 8.68 -22.94
C PHE A 135 -4.82 10.03 -22.95
N ALA A 136 -4.18 11.07 -22.45
CA ALA A 136 -4.75 12.41 -22.46
C ALA A 136 -4.89 12.97 -23.88
N GLN A 137 -4.04 12.54 -24.82
CA GLN A 137 -4.17 12.84 -26.24
C GLN A 137 -5.39 12.14 -26.88
N ASN A 138 -5.70 10.92 -26.41
CA ASN A 138 -6.86 10.14 -26.86
C ASN A 138 -7.86 9.95 -25.69
N PRO A 139 -8.58 10.98 -25.27
CA PRO A 139 -9.39 10.94 -24.06
C PRO A 139 -10.57 9.96 -24.14
N SER A 140 -11.00 9.58 -25.33
CA SER A 140 -12.00 8.54 -25.54
C SER A 140 -11.61 7.17 -24.95
N ALA A 141 -10.31 6.89 -24.83
CA ALA A 141 -9.81 5.66 -24.23
C ALA A 141 -9.92 5.66 -22.69
N LEU A 142 -9.91 6.85 -22.05
CA LEU A 142 -10.02 7.03 -20.60
C LEU A 142 -11.45 7.29 -20.12
N PHE A 143 -12.16 8.18 -20.83
CA PHE A 143 -13.44 8.73 -20.40
C PHE A 143 -14.63 8.28 -21.26
N GLY A 144 -14.37 7.43 -22.29
CA GLY A 144 -15.40 6.98 -23.21
C GLY A 144 -15.61 7.92 -24.40
N PRO A 145 -16.47 7.53 -25.38
CA PRO A 145 -16.61 8.20 -26.67
C PRO A 145 -17.20 9.62 -26.60
N SER A 146 -17.76 9.99 -25.47
CA SER A 146 -18.34 11.34 -25.24
C SER A 146 -17.30 12.42 -24.97
N CYS A 147 -16.03 12.05 -24.76
CA CYS A 147 -14.95 12.98 -24.46
C CYS A 147 -14.02 13.16 -25.66
N THR A 148 -14.02 14.35 -26.27
CA THR A 148 -13.34 14.59 -27.55
C THR A 148 -11.99 15.28 -27.43
N SER A 149 -11.79 16.20 -26.49
CA SER A 149 -10.49 16.86 -26.29
C SER A 149 -10.32 17.38 -24.85
N ILE A 150 -9.18 17.08 -24.26
CA ILE A 150 -8.78 17.57 -22.93
C ILE A 150 -7.59 18.51 -23.04
N LEU A 151 -6.78 18.33 -24.12
CA LEU A 151 -5.59 19.11 -24.38
C LEU A 151 -5.90 20.20 -25.42
N PRO A 152 -5.81 21.50 -25.05
CA PRO A 152 -5.95 22.59 -26.02
C PRO A 152 -4.83 22.64 -27.06
N ASN A 153 -3.62 22.22 -26.69
CA ASN A 153 -2.43 22.23 -27.55
C ASN A 153 -1.67 20.92 -27.46
N ASP A 154 -1.56 20.20 -28.57
CA ASP A 154 -0.81 18.93 -28.70
C ASP A 154 0.64 19.15 -29.17
N SER A 155 1.22 20.33 -28.94
CA SER A 155 2.60 20.57 -29.33
C SER A 155 3.59 19.76 -28.51
N ILE A 156 4.66 19.24 -29.15
CA ILE A 156 5.71 18.44 -28.49
C ILE A 156 6.27 19.11 -27.24
N PRO A 157 6.58 20.43 -27.22
CA PRO A 157 7.05 21.11 -26.02
C PRO A 157 6.07 21.04 -24.85
N THR A 158 4.76 21.16 -25.11
CA THR A 158 3.72 21.06 -24.07
C THR A 158 3.69 19.67 -23.46
N LEU A 159 3.76 18.62 -24.27
CA LEU A 159 3.79 17.24 -23.80
C LEU A 159 5.02 16.95 -22.93
N VAL A 160 6.20 17.45 -23.35
CA VAL A 160 7.43 17.30 -22.56
C VAL A 160 7.31 18.02 -21.21
N ILE A 161 6.76 19.25 -21.17
CA ILE A 161 6.51 19.98 -19.92
C ILE A 161 5.55 19.20 -19.02
N MET A 162 4.51 18.60 -19.55
CA MET A 162 3.57 17.77 -18.81
C MET A 162 4.25 16.55 -18.18
N VAL A 163 5.06 15.81 -18.95
CA VAL A 163 5.85 14.66 -18.43
C VAL A 163 6.77 15.11 -17.30
N LEU A 164 7.50 16.18 -17.50
CA LEU A 164 8.42 16.72 -16.49
C LEU A 164 7.67 17.17 -15.23
N THR A 165 6.53 17.82 -15.38
CA THR A 165 5.73 18.31 -14.25
C THR A 165 5.16 17.16 -13.43
N MET A 166 4.62 16.11 -14.06
CA MET A 166 4.12 14.92 -13.35
C MET A 166 5.26 14.14 -12.68
N THR A 167 6.41 14.01 -13.35
CA THR A 167 7.59 13.36 -12.77
C THR A 167 8.12 14.14 -11.57
N ALA A 168 8.21 15.45 -11.67
CA ALA A 168 8.57 16.33 -10.55
C ALA A 168 7.56 16.20 -9.41
N GLY A 169 6.27 16.16 -9.73
CA GLY A 169 5.20 15.91 -8.76
C GLY A 169 5.39 14.61 -7.98
N THR A 170 5.72 13.52 -8.66
CA THR A 170 6.04 12.24 -8.02
C THR A 170 7.27 12.36 -7.11
N GLY A 171 8.30 13.09 -7.53
CA GLY A 171 9.47 13.37 -6.72
C GLY A 171 9.11 14.13 -5.42
N VAL A 172 8.21 15.12 -5.52
CA VAL A 172 7.70 15.84 -4.35
C VAL A 172 6.91 14.92 -3.43
N VAL A 173 6.01 14.08 -3.95
CA VAL A 173 5.21 13.12 -3.15
C VAL A 173 6.14 12.14 -2.42
N MET A 174 7.16 11.62 -3.10
CA MET A 174 8.17 10.77 -2.49
C MET A 174 8.89 11.49 -1.34
N TRP A 175 9.33 12.72 -1.55
CA TRP A 175 9.99 13.53 -0.52
C TRP A 175 9.08 13.82 0.68
N LEU A 176 7.79 14.13 0.43
CA LEU A 176 6.79 14.31 1.49
C LEU A 176 6.60 13.04 2.32
N GLY A 177 6.56 11.88 1.68
CA GLY A 177 6.46 10.58 2.37
C GLY A 177 7.70 10.29 3.24
N GLU A 178 8.89 10.56 2.75
CA GLU A 178 10.12 10.44 3.53
C GLU A 178 10.14 11.41 4.71
N LEU A 179 9.72 12.66 4.53
CA LEU A 179 9.61 13.65 5.61
C LEU A 179 8.66 13.21 6.74
N ILE A 180 7.52 12.57 6.40
CA ILE A 180 6.62 12.02 7.42
C ILE A 180 7.35 10.91 8.18
N THR A 181 8.06 10.02 7.49
CA THR A 181 8.77 8.90 8.12
C THR A 181 9.87 9.39 9.05
N ASP A 182 10.61 10.44 8.68
CA ASP A 182 11.73 10.96 9.46
C ASP A 182 11.28 11.83 10.64
N LYS A 183 10.33 12.73 10.44
CA LYS A 183 9.94 13.77 11.41
C LYS A 183 8.51 13.64 11.92
N GLY A 184 7.67 12.83 11.30
CA GLY A 184 6.28 12.64 11.63
C GLY A 184 6.02 11.42 12.51
N ILE A 185 4.86 10.81 12.29
CA ILE A 185 4.41 9.58 12.95
C ILE A 185 4.02 8.58 11.86
N GLY A 186 4.50 7.36 12.00
CA GLY A 186 4.15 6.28 11.08
C GLY A 186 5.07 6.18 9.88
N ASN A 187 4.75 5.23 9.02
CA ASN A 187 5.38 5.12 7.70
C ASN A 187 4.70 6.13 6.75
N GLY A 188 5.44 7.15 6.33
CA GLY A 188 4.88 8.23 5.53
C GLY A 188 4.29 7.79 4.21
N MET A 189 4.88 6.79 3.56
CA MET A 189 4.36 6.25 2.30
C MET A 189 3.01 5.59 2.51
N SER A 190 2.88 4.74 3.52
CA SER A 190 1.61 4.10 3.88
C SER A 190 0.54 5.11 4.27
N LEU A 191 0.91 6.17 4.98
CA LEU A 191 0.00 7.25 5.37
C LEU A 191 -0.52 8.06 4.19
N LEU A 192 0.31 8.32 3.18
CA LEU A 192 -0.11 9.00 1.95
C LEU A 192 -1.09 8.14 1.15
N ILE A 193 -0.85 6.81 1.07
CA ILE A 193 -1.80 5.89 0.44
C ILE A 193 -3.13 5.86 1.21
N PHE A 194 -3.05 5.73 2.53
CA PHE A 194 -4.22 5.81 3.40
C PHE A 194 -5.03 7.08 3.14
N THR A 195 -4.36 8.23 3.07
CA THR A 195 -5.00 9.52 2.80
C THR A 195 -5.67 9.56 1.44
N SER A 196 -5.01 9.03 0.41
CA SER A 196 -5.56 8.94 -0.95
C SER A 196 -6.87 8.15 -0.96
N ILE A 197 -6.84 6.94 -0.39
CA ILE A 197 -8.02 6.05 -0.36
C ILE A 197 -9.12 6.63 0.54
N ALA A 198 -8.78 7.11 1.73
CA ALA A 198 -9.75 7.66 2.66
C ALA A 198 -10.48 8.89 2.10
N SER A 199 -9.81 9.66 1.25
CA SER A 199 -10.41 10.86 0.65
C SER A 199 -11.40 10.58 -0.48
N THR A 200 -11.26 9.45 -1.17
CA THR A 200 -12.20 9.04 -2.24
C THR A 200 -13.41 8.29 -1.67
N PHE A 201 -13.28 7.72 -0.47
CA PHE A 201 -14.28 6.87 0.15
C PHE A 201 -15.67 7.52 0.32
N PRO A 202 -15.80 8.77 0.86
CA PRO A 202 -17.11 9.40 1.01
C PRO A 202 -17.81 9.65 -0.33
N GLY A 203 -17.04 10.10 -1.36
CA GLY A 203 -17.58 10.34 -2.69
C GLY A 203 -18.10 9.07 -3.36
N SER A 204 -17.37 7.97 -3.23
CA SER A 204 -17.78 6.67 -3.77
C SER A 204 -19.03 6.11 -3.08
N LEU A 205 -19.14 6.29 -1.75
CA LEU A 205 -20.36 5.93 -1.01
C LEU A 205 -21.57 6.73 -1.48
N TRP A 206 -21.39 8.04 -1.66
CA TRP A 206 -22.47 8.91 -2.11
C TRP A 206 -22.91 8.60 -3.54
N ALA A 207 -21.97 8.21 -4.42
CA ALA A 207 -22.26 7.82 -5.79
C ALA A 207 -23.19 6.58 -5.87
N ILE A 208 -23.04 5.61 -4.96
CA ILE A 208 -23.92 4.44 -4.89
C ILE A 208 -25.37 4.87 -4.60
N GLN A 209 -25.57 5.79 -3.67
CA GLN A 209 -26.91 6.28 -3.32
C GLN A 209 -27.55 7.05 -4.48
N GLN A 210 -26.77 7.83 -5.24
CA GLN A 210 -27.30 8.59 -6.37
C GLN A 210 -27.68 7.73 -7.58
N GLN A 211 -26.95 6.63 -7.81
CA GLN A 211 -27.10 5.79 -9.00
C GLN A 211 -28.33 4.89 -8.94
N ASP A 212 -28.59 4.26 -7.80
CA ASP A 212 -29.68 3.32 -7.64
C ASP A 212 -30.94 3.92 -6.98
N GLY A 213 -30.83 5.06 -6.32
CA GLY A 213 -31.91 5.69 -5.56
C GLY A 213 -32.48 4.83 -4.43
N ARG A 214 -31.88 3.66 -4.18
CA ARG A 214 -32.35 2.63 -3.24
C ARG A 214 -31.57 2.70 -1.93
N TRP A 215 -32.23 3.16 -0.90
CA TRP A 215 -31.69 3.25 0.45
C TRP A 215 -31.36 1.87 1.08
N ASP A 216 -32.08 0.83 0.68
CA ASP A 216 -31.85 -0.55 1.14
C ASP A 216 -30.46 -1.05 0.72
N ILE A 217 -30.06 -0.84 -0.54
CA ILE A 217 -28.74 -1.22 -1.05
C ILE A 217 -27.64 -0.40 -0.33
N PHE A 218 -27.83 0.90 -0.17
CA PHE A 218 -26.88 1.77 0.52
C PHE A 218 -26.63 1.33 1.96
N ILE A 219 -27.69 1.04 2.74
CA ILE A 219 -27.59 0.53 4.10
C ILE A 219 -26.91 -0.84 4.11
N GLY A 220 -27.26 -1.73 3.18
CA GLY A 220 -26.63 -3.05 3.04
C GLY A 220 -25.11 -2.96 2.81
N VAL A 221 -24.68 -2.06 1.92
CA VAL A 221 -23.26 -1.81 1.63
C VAL A 221 -22.53 -1.29 2.86
N ILE A 222 -23.11 -0.37 3.63
CA ILE A 222 -22.51 0.14 4.89
C ILE A 222 -22.39 -0.98 5.92
N LEU A 223 -23.42 -1.77 6.14
CA LEU A 223 -23.38 -2.88 7.09
C LEU A 223 -22.33 -3.92 6.70
N LEU A 224 -22.27 -4.28 5.42
CA LEU A 224 -21.23 -5.17 4.90
C LEU A 224 -19.84 -4.60 5.13
N GLY A 225 -19.64 -3.30 4.87
CA GLY A 225 -18.39 -2.59 5.11
C GLY A 225 -17.94 -2.65 6.56
N PHE A 226 -18.84 -2.38 7.51
CA PHE A 226 -18.55 -2.50 8.94
C PHE A 226 -18.18 -3.94 9.34
N LEU A 227 -18.88 -4.94 8.81
CA LEU A 227 -18.59 -6.35 9.07
C LEU A 227 -17.18 -6.72 8.56
N ILE A 228 -16.82 -6.29 7.36
CA ILE A 228 -15.49 -6.53 6.79
C ILE A 228 -14.42 -5.82 7.62
N ILE A 229 -14.62 -4.56 7.99
CA ILE A 229 -13.68 -3.81 8.84
C ILE A 229 -13.48 -4.52 10.18
N ALA A 230 -14.55 -4.98 10.83
CA ALA A 230 -14.47 -5.71 12.10
C ALA A 230 -13.65 -7.01 11.96
N LEU A 231 -13.87 -7.77 10.89
CA LEU A 231 -13.12 -9.00 10.59
C LEU A 231 -11.64 -8.71 10.32
N VAL A 232 -11.35 -7.68 9.54
CA VAL A 232 -9.97 -7.26 9.26
C VAL A 232 -9.26 -6.84 10.54
N VAL A 233 -9.89 -6.01 11.39
CA VAL A 233 -9.33 -5.59 12.68
C VAL A 233 -9.04 -6.80 13.57
N PHE A 234 -9.96 -7.75 13.62
CA PHE A 234 -9.80 -8.97 14.42
C PHE A 234 -8.58 -9.79 13.98
N VAL A 235 -8.41 -10.01 12.68
CA VAL A 235 -7.28 -10.80 12.16
C VAL A 235 -5.96 -10.03 12.26
N GLU A 236 -5.93 -8.73 11.96
CA GLU A 236 -4.72 -7.89 12.05
C GLU A 236 -4.20 -7.72 13.48
N GLN A 237 -5.08 -7.85 14.49
CA GLN A 237 -4.67 -7.83 15.88
C GLN A 237 -4.31 -9.21 16.42
N SER A 238 -4.67 -10.27 15.71
CA SER A 238 -4.41 -11.65 16.13
C SER A 238 -2.93 -11.98 16.06
N GLN A 239 -2.38 -12.49 17.15
CA GLN A 239 -0.97 -12.83 17.27
C GLN A 239 -0.77 -14.12 18.07
N ARG A 240 0.16 -14.95 17.63
CA ARG A 240 0.65 -16.09 18.41
C ARG A 240 1.81 -15.61 19.29
N ARG A 241 1.72 -15.81 20.58
CA ARG A 241 2.76 -15.45 21.56
C ARG A 241 3.61 -16.68 21.87
N ILE A 242 4.89 -16.64 21.50
CA ILE A 242 5.85 -17.70 21.84
C ILE A 242 6.56 -17.30 23.13
N PRO A 243 6.43 -18.08 24.23
CA PRO A 243 7.08 -17.74 25.49
C PRO A 243 8.60 -17.89 25.38
N VAL A 244 9.33 -16.89 25.86
CA VAL A 244 10.79 -16.88 25.94
C VAL A 244 11.17 -16.62 27.39
N GLN A 245 12.08 -17.45 27.90
CA GLN A 245 12.65 -17.31 29.24
C GLN A 245 14.11 -16.90 29.14
N TYR A 246 14.49 -15.95 29.98
CA TYR A 246 15.89 -15.54 30.11
C TYR A 246 16.48 -16.22 31.36
N ALA A 247 17.70 -16.71 31.24
CA ALA A 247 18.41 -17.35 32.34
C ALA A 247 18.60 -16.37 33.50
N LYS A 248 18.31 -16.83 34.71
CA LYS A 248 18.63 -16.07 35.92
C LYS A 248 20.13 -16.06 36.12
N ARG A 249 20.72 -14.90 36.33
CA ARG A 249 22.14 -14.73 36.64
C ARG A 249 22.30 -14.38 38.11
N GLN A 250 23.04 -15.17 38.84
CA GLN A 250 23.38 -14.87 40.22
C GLN A 250 24.72 -14.12 40.27
N VAL A 251 24.69 -12.92 40.82
CA VAL A 251 25.91 -12.12 41.08
C VAL A 251 26.02 -11.92 42.58
N GLY A 252 26.91 -12.67 43.21
CA GLY A 252 27.01 -12.71 44.66
C GLY A 252 25.77 -13.33 45.33
N ARG A 253 25.16 -12.63 46.30
CA ARG A 253 23.90 -13.04 46.96
C ARG A 253 22.64 -12.61 46.29
N GLN A 254 22.74 -11.78 45.23
CA GLN A 254 21.56 -11.24 44.55
C GLN A 254 21.33 -11.97 43.21
N MET A 255 20.05 -12.31 42.98
CA MET A 255 19.62 -12.90 41.71
C MET A 255 19.13 -11.77 40.78
N TYR A 256 19.78 -11.63 39.62
CA TYR A 256 19.42 -10.71 38.57
C TYR A 256 18.83 -11.48 37.39
N GLY A 257 17.77 -10.94 36.78
CA GLY A 257 17.15 -11.49 35.58
C GLY A 257 16.07 -12.54 35.88
N GLY A 258 15.67 -13.28 34.89
CA GLY A 258 14.60 -14.28 34.98
C GLY A 258 13.23 -13.73 34.63
N THR A 259 13.19 -12.62 33.84
CA THR A 259 11.95 -12.15 33.23
C THR A 259 11.52 -13.10 32.12
N SER A 260 10.26 -13.52 32.17
CA SER A 260 9.63 -14.18 31.03
C SER A 260 9.04 -13.15 30.10
N THR A 261 9.35 -13.24 28.82
CA THR A 261 8.77 -12.41 27.77
C THR A 261 8.19 -13.30 26.67
N TYR A 262 7.64 -12.73 25.64
CA TYR A 262 7.14 -13.49 24.49
C TYR A 262 7.50 -12.82 23.16
N ILE A 263 7.68 -13.64 22.15
CA ILE A 263 7.81 -13.18 20.76
C ILE A 263 6.40 -13.16 20.16
N PRO A 264 5.87 -11.98 19.79
CA PRO A 264 4.56 -11.89 19.12
C PRO A 264 4.73 -12.17 17.63
N LEU A 265 4.16 -13.26 17.13
CA LEU A 265 4.04 -13.53 15.70
C LEU A 265 2.61 -13.19 15.26
N LYS A 266 2.44 -12.19 14.43
CA LYS A 266 1.13 -11.82 13.87
C LYS A 266 0.65 -12.90 12.91
N VAL A 267 -0.67 -13.13 12.82
CA VAL A 267 -1.25 -14.04 11.82
C VAL A 267 -0.98 -13.50 10.42
N ASN A 268 -1.13 -12.20 10.22
CA ASN A 268 -0.70 -11.53 9.01
C ASN A 268 0.63 -10.80 9.26
N MET A 269 1.76 -11.51 9.05
CA MET A 269 3.11 -10.93 9.16
C MET A 269 3.45 -10.03 7.97
N ALA A 270 2.88 -10.32 6.81
CA ALA A 270 3.13 -9.60 5.58
C ALA A 270 2.38 -8.26 5.48
N GLY A 271 1.35 -8.05 6.31
CA GLY A 271 0.50 -6.87 6.24
C GLY A 271 -0.22 -6.77 4.90
N VAL A 272 -0.31 -5.56 4.37
CA VAL A 272 -1.02 -5.24 3.11
C VAL A 272 -0.11 -5.33 1.88
N ILE A 273 1.20 -5.40 2.10
CA ILE A 273 2.22 -5.29 1.06
C ILE A 273 2.05 -6.32 -0.08
N PRO A 274 1.77 -7.62 0.17
CA PRO A 274 1.57 -8.60 -0.91
C PRO A 274 0.44 -8.26 -1.86
N VAL A 275 -0.62 -7.66 -1.33
CA VAL A 275 -1.79 -7.27 -2.13
C VAL A 275 -1.47 -6.10 -3.06
N ILE A 276 -0.70 -5.12 -2.54
CA ILE A 276 -0.18 -4.00 -3.35
C ILE A 276 0.78 -4.52 -4.44
N PHE A 277 1.62 -5.50 -4.12
CA PHE A 277 2.54 -6.10 -5.09
C PHE A 277 1.79 -6.83 -6.20
N ALA A 278 0.81 -7.65 -5.84
CA ALA A 278 -0.02 -8.37 -6.79
C ALA A 278 -0.77 -7.43 -7.73
N SER A 279 -1.38 -6.37 -7.20
CA SER A 279 -2.09 -5.37 -8.01
C SER A 279 -1.15 -4.57 -8.93
N SER A 280 0.03 -4.19 -8.44
CA SER A 280 1.03 -3.48 -9.25
C SER A 280 1.59 -4.35 -10.39
N LEU A 281 1.83 -5.64 -10.12
CA LEU A 281 2.31 -6.58 -11.14
C LEU A 281 1.24 -6.85 -12.20
N LEU A 282 -0.03 -6.97 -11.81
CA LEU A 282 -1.15 -7.12 -12.76
C LEU A 282 -1.39 -5.86 -13.60
N ALA A 283 -0.98 -4.69 -13.13
CA ALA A 283 -1.05 -3.47 -13.91
C ALA A 283 -0.04 -3.44 -15.07
N LEU A 284 1.11 -4.14 -14.99
CA LEU A 284 2.14 -4.13 -16.04
C LEU A 284 1.67 -4.69 -17.37
N PRO A 285 1.01 -5.86 -17.47
CA PRO A 285 0.47 -6.36 -18.73
C PRO A 285 -0.54 -5.41 -19.35
N SER A 286 -1.37 -4.75 -18.54
CA SER A 286 -2.34 -3.77 -19.03
C SER A 286 -1.66 -2.55 -19.65
N LEU A 287 -0.59 -2.05 -19.04
CA LEU A 287 0.22 -0.96 -19.57
C LEU A 287 0.88 -1.37 -20.92
N LEU A 288 1.45 -2.58 -20.98
CA LEU A 288 2.06 -3.09 -22.23
C LEU A 288 1.03 -3.25 -23.35
N ALA A 289 -0.18 -3.74 -23.05
CA ALA A 289 -1.26 -3.84 -24.02
C ALA A 289 -1.67 -2.47 -24.55
N GLN A 290 -1.73 -1.47 -23.69
CA GLN A 290 -2.09 -0.10 -24.03
C GLN A 290 -1.04 0.57 -24.94
N PHE A 291 0.26 0.36 -24.71
CA PHE A 291 1.32 0.87 -25.58
C PHE A 291 1.26 0.31 -27.01
N ASN A 292 0.80 -0.93 -27.16
CA ASN A 292 0.68 -1.59 -28.44
C ASN A 292 -0.71 -1.47 -29.09
N ARG A 293 -1.58 -0.64 -28.53
CA ARG A 293 -2.89 -0.37 -29.09
C ARG A 293 -2.74 0.46 -30.35
N SER A 294 -2.81 -0.19 -31.51
CA SER A 294 -2.72 0.51 -32.79
C SER A 294 -4.00 1.29 -33.05
N THR A 295 -3.85 2.55 -33.47
CA THR A 295 -4.95 3.46 -33.85
C THR A 295 -5.64 3.05 -35.16
N THR A 296 -5.10 2.07 -35.88
CA THR A 296 -5.53 1.67 -37.22
C THR A 296 -6.43 0.42 -37.29
N GLY A 297 -6.96 -0.06 -36.17
CA GLY A 297 -8.02 -1.08 -36.18
C GLY A 297 -7.57 -2.55 -36.12
N ASP A 298 -6.37 -2.90 -36.55
CA ASP A 298 -5.84 -4.26 -36.38
C ASP A 298 -5.07 -4.41 -35.06
N GLN A 299 -5.78 -4.86 -34.02
CA GLN A 299 -5.14 -5.16 -32.76
C GLN A 299 -4.48 -6.55 -32.82
N ALA A 300 -3.23 -6.63 -32.43
CA ALA A 300 -2.54 -7.92 -32.32
C ALA A 300 -3.30 -8.85 -31.36
N GLY A 301 -3.50 -10.11 -31.73
CA GLY A 301 -4.34 -11.05 -30.97
C GLY A 301 -3.95 -11.24 -29.50
N TRP A 302 -2.66 -11.03 -29.15
CA TRP A 302 -2.21 -11.07 -27.76
C TRP A 302 -2.65 -9.84 -26.94
N VAL A 303 -2.82 -8.67 -27.56
CA VAL A 303 -3.32 -7.45 -26.90
C VAL A 303 -4.78 -7.64 -26.52
N THR A 304 -5.60 -8.11 -27.46
CA THR A 304 -7.03 -8.42 -27.20
C THR A 304 -7.19 -9.51 -26.15
N TRP A 305 -6.32 -10.51 -26.15
CA TRP A 305 -6.32 -11.56 -25.13
C TRP A 305 -6.01 -11.01 -23.73
N ILE A 306 -4.98 -10.16 -23.58
CA ILE A 306 -4.65 -9.51 -22.32
C ILE A 306 -5.80 -8.61 -21.84
N GLU A 307 -6.36 -7.79 -22.73
CA GLU A 307 -7.48 -6.90 -22.40
C GLU A 307 -8.72 -7.68 -21.90
N GLN A 308 -9.04 -8.80 -22.53
CA GLN A 308 -10.20 -9.59 -22.16
C GLN A 308 -10.00 -10.39 -20.87
N HIS A 309 -8.79 -10.91 -20.60
CA HIS A 309 -8.56 -11.89 -19.55
C HIS A 309 -7.80 -11.35 -18.33
N LEU A 310 -6.94 -10.33 -18.51
CA LEU A 310 -6.08 -9.80 -17.46
C LEU A 310 -6.36 -8.35 -17.06
N VAL A 311 -7.17 -7.61 -17.84
CA VAL A 311 -7.54 -6.22 -17.50
C VAL A 311 -8.93 -6.16 -16.89
N ARG A 312 -9.83 -7.05 -17.30
CA ARG A 312 -11.17 -7.11 -16.74
C ARG A 312 -11.17 -7.82 -15.39
N GLY A 313 -11.51 -7.08 -14.34
CA GLY A 313 -11.57 -7.59 -12.96
C GLY A 313 -12.65 -8.65 -12.71
N ASP A 314 -13.65 -8.75 -13.60
CA ASP A 314 -14.74 -9.71 -13.56
C ASP A 314 -14.37 -11.09 -14.14
N HIS A 315 -13.25 -11.20 -14.87
CA HIS A 315 -12.87 -12.44 -15.53
C HIS A 315 -12.22 -13.45 -14.54
N PRO A 316 -12.62 -14.75 -14.56
CA PRO A 316 -12.08 -15.76 -13.65
C PRO A 316 -10.54 -15.89 -13.68
N ILE A 317 -9.92 -15.75 -14.86
CA ILE A 317 -8.45 -15.81 -15.02
C ILE A 317 -7.79 -14.68 -14.24
N TYR A 318 -8.34 -13.46 -14.28
CA TYR A 318 -7.85 -12.34 -13.47
C TYR A 318 -7.89 -12.68 -11.98
N MET A 319 -9.02 -13.17 -11.49
CA MET A 319 -9.20 -13.51 -10.07
C MET A 319 -8.24 -14.61 -9.61
N ILE A 320 -8.07 -15.68 -10.40
CA ILE A 320 -7.16 -16.78 -10.08
C ILE A 320 -5.72 -16.29 -10.07
N THR A 321 -5.30 -15.51 -11.07
CA THR A 321 -3.95 -14.96 -11.16
C THR A 321 -3.67 -14.01 -10.00
N TYR A 322 -4.65 -13.18 -9.63
CA TYR A 322 -4.53 -12.24 -8.53
C TYR A 322 -4.34 -12.95 -7.19
N ILE A 323 -5.13 -14.01 -6.90
CA ILE A 323 -4.97 -14.82 -5.68
C ILE A 323 -3.61 -15.50 -5.68
N ALA A 324 -3.22 -16.14 -6.79
CA ALA A 324 -1.94 -16.83 -6.90
C ALA A 324 -0.77 -15.88 -6.62
N LEU A 325 -0.81 -14.66 -7.14
CA LEU A 325 0.18 -13.63 -6.86
C LEU A 325 0.17 -13.19 -5.40
N ILE A 326 -1.00 -12.99 -4.79
CA ILE A 326 -1.10 -12.63 -3.36
C ILE A 326 -0.48 -13.71 -2.50
N LEU A 327 -0.82 -14.99 -2.75
CA LEU A 327 -0.23 -16.12 -2.02
C LEU A 327 1.29 -16.15 -2.19
N PHE A 328 1.77 -16.07 -3.43
CA PHE A 328 3.20 -16.06 -3.72
C PHE A 328 3.92 -14.93 -2.99
N PHE A 329 3.44 -13.69 -3.13
CA PHE A 329 4.08 -12.54 -2.48
C PHE A 329 3.96 -12.56 -0.96
N THR A 330 2.93 -13.18 -0.39
CA THR A 330 2.81 -13.32 1.06
C THR A 330 3.92 -14.19 1.62
N PHE A 331 4.13 -15.38 1.05
CA PHE A 331 5.22 -16.26 1.46
C PHE A 331 6.58 -15.63 1.20
N PHE A 332 6.75 -15.04 0.03
CA PHE A 332 7.98 -14.37 -0.36
C PHE A 332 8.34 -13.23 0.60
N TYR A 333 7.39 -12.35 0.92
CA TYR A 333 7.63 -11.21 1.80
C TYR A 333 7.94 -11.65 3.23
N VAL A 334 7.22 -12.63 3.75
CA VAL A 334 7.45 -13.16 5.09
C VAL A 334 8.85 -13.76 5.20
N SER A 335 9.32 -14.50 4.19
CA SER A 335 10.66 -15.10 4.17
C SER A 335 11.79 -14.07 4.17
N ILE A 336 11.55 -12.88 3.58
CA ILE A 336 12.56 -11.80 3.55
C ILE A 336 12.55 -10.97 4.84
N THR A 337 11.36 -10.76 5.41
CA THR A 337 11.18 -9.83 6.54
C THR A 337 11.58 -10.48 7.85
N PHE A 338 11.32 -11.76 8.01
CA PHE A 338 11.62 -12.50 9.23
C PHE A 338 12.69 -13.57 8.96
N ASN A 339 13.86 -13.40 9.58
CA ASN A 339 14.95 -14.38 9.50
C ASN A 339 15.00 -15.18 10.80
N PRO A 340 14.51 -16.45 10.81
CA PRO A 340 14.48 -17.28 12.01
C PRO A 340 15.87 -17.55 12.60
N THR A 341 16.89 -17.66 11.76
CA THR A 341 18.26 -17.95 12.21
C THR A 341 18.85 -16.77 12.97
N GLU A 342 18.68 -15.56 12.45
CA GLU A 342 19.15 -14.33 13.10
C GLU A 342 18.45 -14.08 14.45
N VAL A 343 17.14 -14.32 14.51
CA VAL A 343 16.37 -14.20 15.76
C VAL A 343 16.84 -15.22 16.78
N ALA A 344 17.06 -16.48 16.38
CA ALA A 344 17.54 -17.54 17.26
C ALA A 344 18.97 -17.27 17.78
N ASP A 345 19.87 -16.76 16.93
CA ASP A 345 21.22 -16.40 17.31
C ASP A 345 21.25 -15.20 18.28
N ASN A 346 20.42 -14.18 18.03
CA ASN A 346 20.26 -13.07 18.95
C ASN A 346 19.71 -13.53 20.30
N MET A 347 18.68 -14.40 20.32
CA MET A 347 18.19 -15.00 21.56
C MET A 347 19.29 -15.74 22.32
N LYS A 348 20.10 -16.55 21.63
CA LYS A 348 21.22 -17.28 22.23
C LYS A 348 22.26 -16.34 22.84
N ARG A 349 22.60 -15.23 22.15
CA ARG A 349 23.55 -14.22 22.65
C ARG A 349 23.07 -13.55 23.93
N TYR A 350 21.77 -13.28 24.05
CA TYR A 350 21.18 -12.65 25.22
C TYR A 350 20.74 -13.64 26.31
N GLY A 351 21.05 -14.94 26.16
CA GLY A 351 20.71 -15.96 27.16
C GLY A 351 19.22 -16.30 27.22
N GLY A 352 18.46 -15.98 26.15
CA GLY A 352 17.06 -16.36 26.01
C GLY A 352 16.90 -17.75 25.42
N PHE A 353 15.90 -18.48 25.86
CA PHE A 353 15.54 -19.79 25.32
C PHE A 353 14.02 -20.00 25.34
N ILE A 354 13.54 -20.84 24.45
CA ILE A 354 12.14 -21.27 24.43
C ILE A 354 12.05 -22.53 25.32
N PRO A 355 11.11 -22.59 26.30
CA PRO A 355 10.95 -23.76 27.15
C PRO A 355 10.79 -25.06 26.34
N GLY A 356 11.62 -26.04 26.62
CA GLY A 356 11.63 -27.33 25.93
C GLY A 356 12.43 -27.40 24.63
N ILE A 357 13.03 -26.27 24.16
CA ILE A 357 13.82 -26.22 22.92
C ILE A 357 15.23 -25.71 23.20
N ARG A 358 16.24 -26.37 22.67
CA ARG A 358 17.65 -25.94 22.82
C ARG A 358 17.89 -24.63 22.06
N ALA A 359 18.62 -23.70 22.69
CA ALA A 359 19.01 -22.46 22.05
C ALA A 359 19.92 -22.70 20.83
N GLY A 360 19.71 -21.90 19.77
CA GLY A 360 20.46 -22.00 18.51
C GLY A 360 19.64 -22.61 17.38
N ARG A 361 20.25 -23.49 16.58
CA ARG A 361 19.62 -24.07 15.39
C ARG A 361 18.25 -24.73 15.63
N PRO A 362 17.99 -25.51 16.70
CA PRO A 362 16.66 -26.06 16.95
C PRO A 362 15.59 -24.96 17.20
N THR A 363 16.00 -23.84 17.80
CA THR A 363 15.12 -22.68 17.97
C THR A 363 14.77 -22.04 16.63
N ALA A 364 15.74 -21.91 15.70
CA ALA A 364 15.50 -21.39 14.36
C ALA A 364 14.54 -22.29 13.57
N GLU A 365 14.74 -23.61 13.60
CA GLU A 365 13.87 -24.59 12.95
C GLU A 365 12.43 -24.56 13.51
N TYR A 366 12.29 -24.40 14.81
CA TYR A 366 10.97 -24.25 15.43
C TYR A 366 10.28 -22.95 15.03
N LEU A 367 11.00 -21.83 15.02
CA LEU A 367 10.45 -20.53 14.60
C LEU A 367 10.02 -20.57 13.14
N ASP A 368 10.83 -21.17 12.26
CA ASP A 368 10.51 -21.35 10.84
C ASP A 368 9.26 -22.23 10.64
N TYR A 369 9.18 -23.33 11.36
CA TYR A 369 8.00 -24.20 11.34
C TYR A 369 6.73 -23.45 11.77
N VAL A 370 6.78 -22.70 12.87
CA VAL A 370 5.63 -21.93 13.35
C VAL A 370 5.25 -20.82 12.37
N LEU A 371 6.26 -20.11 11.82
CA LEU A 371 6.07 -19.03 10.87
C LEU A 371 5.35 -19.53 9.61
N THR A 372 5.85 -20.59 9.00
CA THR A 372 5.24 -21.19 7.79
C THR A 372 3.79 -21.60 8.04
N ARG A 373 3.51 -22.21 9.21
CA ARG A 373 2.14 -22.61 9.58
C ARG A 373 1.19 -21.43 9.82
N ILE A 374 1.67 -20.31 10.34
CA ILE A 374 0.86 -19.10 10.55
C ILE A 374 0.68 -18.33 9.25
N THR A 375 1.66 -18.35 8.35
CA THR A 375 1.59 -17.64 7.07
C THR A 375 0.50 -18.21 6.16
N VAL A 376 0.22 -19.52 6.19
CA VAL A 376 -0.83 -20.14 5.37
C VAL A 376 -2.22 -19.50 5.61
N PRO A 377 -2.78 -19.50 6.84
CA PRO A 377 -4.07 -18.86 7.09
C PRO A 377 -4.03 -17.35 6.85
N GLY A 378 -2.89 -16.67 7.10
CA GLY A 378 -2.72 -15.26 6.78
C GLY A 378 -2.80 -14.97 5.28
N ALA A 379 -2.18 -15.79 4.45
CA ALA A 379 -2.22 -15.68 2.99
C ALA A 379 -3.63 -15.95 2.43
N ILE A 380 -4.31 -16.98 2.94
CA ILE A 380 -5.69 -17.29 2.56
C ILE A 380 -6.62 -16.13 2.94
N TYR A 381 -6.47 -15.59 4.14
CA TYR A 381 -7.21 -14.43 4.60
C TYR A 381 -7.04 -13.22 3.66
N LEU A 382 -5.78 -12.87 3.29
CA LEU A 382 -5.51 -11.78 2.36
C LEU A 382 -6.16 -12.02 0.98
N GLY A 383 -6.07 -13.25 0.46
CA GLY A 383 -6.69 -13.65 -0.79
C GLY A 383 -8.22 -13.52 -0.73
N LEU A 384 -8.87 -14.02 0.31
CA LEU A 384 -10.31 -13.93 0.49
C LEU A 384 -10.80 -12.49 0.57
N ILE A 385 -10.18 -11.65 1.40
CA ILE A 385 -10.61 -10.25 1.54
C ILE A 385 -10.41 -9.47 0.26
N SER A 386 -9.34 -9.70 -0.48
CA SER A 386 -9.11 -9.02 -1.75
C SER A 386 -10.08 -9.46 -2.86
N LEU A 387 -10.69 -10.65 -2.73
CA LEU A 387 -11.73 -11.15 -3.66
C LEU A 387 -13.13 -10.62 -3.38
N ILE A 388 -13.45 -10.27 -2.13
CA ILE A 388 -14.82 -9.85 -1.75
C ILE A 388 -15.38 -8.76 -2.70
N PRO A 389 -14.64 -7.71 -3.06
CA PRO A 389 -15.16 -6.70 -3.98
C PRO A 389 -15.39 -7.21 -5.40
N LEU A 390 -14.48 -8.08 -5.87
CA LEU A 390 -14.59 -8.67 -7.20
C LEU A 390 -15.82 -9.59 -7.30
N ILE A 391 -16.07 -10.36 -6.25
CA ILE A 391 -17.27 -11.22 -6.16
C ILE A 391 -18.52 -10.36 -6.03
N ALA A 392 -18.51 -9.31 -5.22
CA ALA A 392 -19.62 -8.39 -5.07
C ALA A 392 -19.97 -7.70 -6.40
N LEU A 393 -18.97 -7.33 -7.19
CA LEU A 393 -19.12 -6.74 -8.51
C LEU A 393 -19.83 -7.71 -9.47
N VAL A 394 -19.46 -9.00 -9.45
CA VAL A 394 -20.07 -10.03 -10.32
C VAL A 394 -21.49 -10.37 -9.88
N LEU A 395 -21.77 -10.50 -8.57
CA LEU A 395 -23.06 -10.95 -8.05
C LEU A 395 -24.12 -9.84 -8.02
N VAL A 396 -23.74 -8.62 -7.68
CA VAL A 396 -24.67 -7.50 -7.48
C VAL A 396 -24.79 -6.65 -8.75
N GLY A 397 -23.95 -6.88 -9.75
CA GLY A 397 -23.84 -6.00 -10.92
C GLY A 397 -23.46 -4.58 -10.52
N ALA A 398 -22.88 -4.43 -9.31
CA ALA A 398 -22.48 -3.16 -8.78
C ALA A 398 -21.42 -2.56 -9.71
N ASN A 399 -21.63 -1.31 -10.11
CA ASN A 399 -20.64 -0.58 -10.88
C ASN A 399 -19.33 -0.54 -10.09
N GLN A 400 -18.22 -0.51 -10.81
CA GLN A 400 -16.84 -0.61 -10.28
C GLN A 400 -16.44 0.48 -9.25
N ASN A 401 -17.36 1.35 -8.89
CA ASN A 401 -17.22 2.35 -7.84
C ASN A 401 -17.48 1.80 -6.42
N PHE A 402 -17.44 0.46 -6.23
CA PHE A 402 -17.63 -0.12 -4.90
C PHE A 402 -16.48 0.31 -3.97
N PRO A 403 -16.75 1.19 -2.97
CA PRO A 403 -15.70 1.82 -2.16
C PRO A 403 -15.01 0.84 -1.21
N PHE A 404 -15.64 -0.28 -0.93
CA PHE A 404 -15.11 -1.33 -0.07
C PHE A 404 -14.24 -2.33 -0.84
N GLY A 405 -13.42 -1.86 -1.80
CA GLY A 405 -12.39 -2.68 -2.40
C GLY A 405 -11.55 -3.36 -1.32
N GLY A 406 -11.38 -4.70 -1.38
CA GLY A 406 -10.66 -5.44 -0.33
C GLY A 406 -9.28 -4.87 -0.03
N THR A 407 -8.57 -4.40 -1.06
CA THR A 407 -7.30 -3.70 -0.92
C THR A 407 -7.44 -2.38 -0.15
N SER A 408 -8.48 -1.60 -0.45
CA SER A 408 -8.70 -0.29 0.18
C SER A 408 -9.00 -0.42 1.67
N ILE A 409 -9.86 -1.37 2.06
CA ILE A 409 -10.16 -1.63 3.47
C ILE A 409 -8.93 -2.16 4.21
N LEU A 410 -8.20 -3.11 3.62
CA LEU A 410 -6.98 -3.64 4.21
C LEU A 410 -5.96 -2.52 4.48
N ILE A 411 -5.79 -1.61 3.52
CA ILE A 411 -4.86 -0.48 3.66
C ILE A 411 -5.37 0.49 4.73
N ILE A 412 -6.64 0.88 4.71
CA ILE A 412 -7.21 1.80 5.70
C ILE A 412 -7.07 1.23 7.10
N VAL A 413 -7.46 -0.02 7.31
CA VAL A 413 -7.42 -0.65 8.63
C VAL A 413 -5.99 -0.96 9.06
N GLY A 414 -5.18 -1.55 8.18
CA GLY A 414 -3.80 -1.93 8.47
C GLY A 414 -2.93 -0.74 8.83
N VAL A 415 -2.92 0.30 7.99
CA VAL A 415 -2.15 1.53 8.24
C VAL A 415 -2.68 2.29 9.45
N GLY A 416 -4.02 2.35 9.62
CA GLY A 416 -4.63 2.98 10.78
C GLY A 416 -4.21 2.31 12.10
N LEU A 417 -4.28 0.97 12.16
CA LEU A 417 -3.85 0.20 13.34
C LEU A 417 -2.35 0.34 13.61
N GLU A 418 -1.52 0.31 12.59
CA GLU A 418 -0.08 0.48 12.72
C GLU A 418 0.28 1.86 13.27
N THR A 419 -0.35 2.91 12.72
CA THR A 419 -0.15 4.29 13.19
C THR A 419 -0.57 4.45 14.65
N VAL A 420 -1.72 3.89 15.04
CA VAL A 420 -2.19 3.93 16.45
C VAL A 420 -1.21 3.20 17.39
N LYS A 421 -0.72 2.01 17.00
CA LYS A 421 0.28 1.27 17.78
C LYS A 421 1.59 2.04 17.94
N GLN A 422 2.02 2.76 16.91
CA GLN A 422 3.22 3.61 16.99
C GLN A 422 3.01 4.80 17.93
N ILE A 423 1.82 5.43 17.91
CA ILE A 423 1.46 6.49 18.87
C ILE A 423 1.48 5.94 20.29
N GLU A 424 0.86 4.78 20.55
CA GLU A 424 0.84 4.14 21.87
C GLU A 424 2.25 3.79 22.35
N SER A 425 3.10 3.25 21.47
CA SER A 425 4.49 2.93 21.79
C SER A 425 5.30 4.17 22.19
N GLN A 426 5.16 5.27 21.45
CA GLN A 426 5.84 6.54 21.79
C GLN A 426 5.31 7.16 23.10
N LEU A 427 4.03 6.98 23.40
CA LEU A 427 3.46 7.41 24.69
C LEU A 427 4.01 6.58 25.86
N GLN A 428 4.14 5.26 25.70
CA GLN A 428 4.66 4.37 26.74
C GLN A 428 6.13 4.65 27.05
N GLN A 429 6.97 4.87 26.03
CA GLN A 429 8.39 5.20 26.21
C GLN A 429 8.58 6.44 27.09
N ARG A 430 7.73 7.45 26.98
CA ARG A 430 7.82 8.66 27.80
C ARG A 430 7.30 8.50 29.22
N HIS A 431 6.38 7.58 29.47
CA HIS A 431 5.96 7.29 30.84
C HIS A 431 7.12 6.69 31.67
N TYR A 432 8.03 5.95 31.04
CA TYR A 432 9.21 5.41 31.71
C TYR A 432 10.26 6.50 32.03
N GLU A 433 10.44 7.50 31.16
CA GLU A 433 11.35 8.62 31.43
C GLU A 433 10.88 9.50 32.61
N GLY A 434 9.58 9.59 32.87
CA GLY A 434 9.02 10.30 34.00
C GLY A 434 9.26 9.64 35.37
N PHE A 435 9.56 8.34 35.40
CA PHE A 435 9.88 7.60 36.63
C PHE A 435 11.39 7.68 37.02
N LEU A 436 12.23 8.16 36.13
CA LEU A 436 13.69 8.28 36.32
C LEU A 436 14.16 9.70 36.65
N ARG A 437 13.22 10.64 36.85
CA ARG A 437 13.48 12.00 37.33
C ARG A 437 13.12 12.18 38.78
#